data_ee6903f95553291cf6a107c53a8f71bd
#
_entry.id   ee6903f95553291cf6a107c53a8f71bd
#
_cell.length_a   1.000
_cell.length_b   1.000
_cell.length_c   1.000
_cell.angle_alpha   90.00
_cell.angle_beta   90.00
_cell.angle_gamma   90.00
#
_symmetry.space_group_name_H-M   'P 1'
#
loop_
_entity.id
_entity.type
_entity.pdbx_description
1 polymer ?
#
loop_
_entity_poly.entity_id
_entity_poly.type
_entity_poly.pdbx_seq_one_letter_code
_entity_poly.pdbx_strand_id
1 'polypeptide(L)'
;MDSRYMRMELTKNKMILVRGGGDLATGVIHKLHQCGYHVLILECDRPSAIRRHVAFCEAVYDGTSAVEGVVCRHITENNILAQCERCWEEGEIPLLTDTEGKHIHELAPAAVVDAILAKKNLGTDRTMAPLTVGLGPGFTAGEDVDYVIETMRGHNLGRIIREGSALPNTGVPGVIAGIGKERVIHSPAAGVMKNISHIADIVKKDQVIAMVGETPVK
;
A
#
# COMPACT_ATOMS: atom_id res chain seq x y z
N MET A 1 -29.31 -14.30 -9.05
CA MET A 1 -28.26 -13.49 -9.70
C MET A 1 -28.40 -12.08 -9.19
N ASP A 2 -27.47 -11.65 -8.35
CA ASP A 2 -27.55 -10.34 -7.69
C ASP A 2 -27.32 -9.24 -8.74
N SER A 3 -28.25 -8.29 -8.84
CA SER A 3 -28.26 -7.20 -9.84
C SER A 3 -27.04 -6.25 -9.73
N ARG A 4 -26.23 -6.39 -8.69
CA ARG A 4 -24.97 -5.66 -8.49
C ARG A 4 -23.87 -6.05 -9.49
N TYR A 5 -23.97 -7.20 -10.16
CA TYR A 5 -22.99 -7.69 -11.14
C TYR A 5 -23.25 -7.24 -12.57
N MET A 6 -24.27 -6.42 -12.79
CA MET A 6 -24.52 -5.85 -14.10
C MET A 6 -23.48 -4.76 -14.39
N ARG A 7 -22.36 -5.19 -15.02
CA ARG A 7 -21.34 -4.39 -15.72
C ARG A 7 -21.16 -2.97 -15.17
N MET A 8 -20.41 -2.88 -14.09
CA MET A 8 -19.72 -1.64 -13.81
C MET A 8 -18.59 -1.53 -14.84
N GLU A 9 -18.86 -0.92 -15.98
CA GLU A 9 -17.80 -0.44 -16.85
C GLU A 9 -17.07 0.64 -16.05
N LEU A 10 -15.96 0.28 -15.42
CA LEU A 10 -15.01 1.23 -14.88
C LEU A 10 -14.45 1.98 -16.08
N THR A 11 -15.10 3.10 -16.43
CA THR A 11 -14.53 4.00 -17.42
C THR A 11 -13.21 4.53 -16.89
N LYS A 12 -12.20 4.66 -17.74
CA LYS A 12 -10.85 5.10 -17.38
C LYS A 12 -10.81 6.41 -16.56
N ASN A 13 -11.84 7.23 -16.67
CA ASN A 13 -11.97 8.51 -15.95
C ASN A 13 -12.60 8.39 -14.56
N LYS A 14 -12.88 7.18 -14.06
CA LYS A 14 -13.37 6.99 -12.69
C LYS A 14 -12.22 6.76 -11.74
N MET A 15 -12.29 7.43 -10.58
CA MET A 15 -11.28 7.31 -9.53
C MET A 15 -11.33 5.94 -8.88
N ILE A 16 -10.16 5.32 -8.74
CA ILE A 16 -9.92 4.16 -7.88
C ILE A 16 -9.11 4.66 -6.68
N LEU A 17 -9.64 4.46 -5.50
CA LEU A 17 -8.99 4.83 -4.27
C LEU A 17 -8.25 3.62 -3.71
N VAL A 18 -6.97 3.78 -3.39
CA VAL A 18 -6.15 2.73 -2.79
C VAL A 18 -5.74 3.16 -1.38
N ARG A 19 -6.10 2.38 -0.38
CA ARG A 19 -5.66 2.55 1.01
C ARG A 19 -4.31 1.88 1.19
N GLY A 20 -3.29 2.67 1.54
CA GLY A 20 -1.89 2.24 1.66
C GLY A 20 -1.06 2.50 0.40
N GLY A 21 0.16 2.99 0.58
CA GLY A 21 1.15 3.28 -0.47
C GLY A 21 2.48 2.56 -0.27
N GLY A 22 2.51 1.50 0.56
CA GLY A 22 3.69 0.67 0.76
C GLY A 22 4.12 -0.09 -0.51
N ASP A 23 5.20 -0.82 -0.47
CA ASP A 23 5.81 -1.46 -1.64
C ASP A 23 4.88 -2.44 -2.40
N LEU A 24 4.08 -3.23 -1.71
CA LEU A 24 3.10 -4.12 -2.36
C LEU A 24 1.92 -3.32 -2.94
N ALA A 25 1.43 -2.33 -2.19
CA ALA A 25 0.40 -1.42 -2.68
C ALA A 25 0.86 -0.68 -3.94
N THR A 26 2.11 -0.22 -3.96
CA THR A 26 2.71 0.48 -5.09
C THR A 26 2.67 -0.34 -6.38
N GLY A 27 2.90 -1.66 -6.30
CA GLY A 27 2.76 -2.55 -7.46
C GLY A 27 1.35 -2.57 -8.04
N VAL A 28 0.32 -2.58 -7.18
CA VAL A 28 -1.08 -2.51 -7.60
C VAL A 28 -1.42 -1.14 -8.17
N ILE A 29 -1.02 -0.07 -7.47
CA ILE A 29 -1.24 1.33 -7.87
C ILE A 29 -0.61 1.61 -9.24
N HIS A 30 0.66 1.22 -9.40
CA HIS A 30 1.40 1.37 -10.66
C HIS A 30 0.68 0.64 -11.81
N LYS A 31 0.19 -0.57 -11.57
CA LYS A 31 -0.55 -1.33 -12.58
C LYS A 31 -1.88 -0.68 -12.94
N LEU A 32 -2.64 -0.18 -11.98
CA LEU A 32 -3.88 0.54 -12.22
C LEU A 32 -3.62 1.82 -13.03
N HIS A 33 -2.59 2.58 -12.66
CA HIS A 33 -2.17 3.78 -13.39
C HIS A 33 -1.78 3.46 -14.85
N GLN A 34 -0.97 2.41 -15.09
CA GLN A 34 -0.64 1.96 -16.43
C GLN A 34 -1.85 1.51 -17.26
N CYS A 35 -2.90 1.03 -16.62
CA CYS A 35 -4.18 0.71 -17.27
C CYS A 35 -5.01 1.96 -17.60
N GLY A 36 -4.55 3.16 -17.20
CA GLY A 36 -5.19 4.45 -17.48
C GLY A 36 -6.31 4.81 -16.49
N TYR A 37 -6.32 4.22 -15.29
CA TYR A 37 -7.23 4.63 -14.24
C TYR A 37 -6.69 5.85 -13.48
N HIS A 38 -7.60 6.71 -13.02
CA HIS A 38 -7.31 7.78 -12.07
C HIS A 38 -7.17 7.15 -10.68
N VAL A 39 -5.97 7.12 -10.13
CA VAL A 39 -5.71 6.53 -8.81
C VAL A 39 -5.46 7.63 -7.79
N LEU A 40 -6.09 7.52 -6.61
CA LEU A 40 -5.78 8.31 -5.42
C LEU A 40 -5.32 7.36 -4.31
N ILE A 41 -4.20 7.68 -3.67
CA ILE A 41 -3.69 6.93 -2.52
C ILE A 41 -4.12 7.62 -1.22
N LEU A 42 -4.64 6.85 -0.26
CA LEU A 42 -4.76 7.29 1.13
C LEU A 42 -3.69 6.59 1.96
N GLU A 43 -2.91 7.37 2.71
CA GLU A 43 -1.83 6.84 3.54
C GLU A 43 -1.89 7.45 4.96
N CYS A 44 -1.20 6.84 5.91
CA CYS A 44 -1.02 7.41 7.24
C CYS A 44 0.05 8.52 7.25
N ASP A 45 0.08 9.29 8.33
CA ASP A 45 1.04 10.40 8.53
C ASP A 45 2.49 9.94 8.73
N ARG A 46 2.70 8.67 9.10
CA ARG A 46 4.02 8.07 9.35
C ARG A 46 4.13 6.67 8.77
N PRO A 47 4.12 6.53 7.44
CA PRO A 47 4.28 5.24 6.81
C PRO A 47 5.65 4.61 7.08
N SER A 48 5.71 3.28 7.09
CA SER A 48 6.92 2.54 7.42
C SER A 48 7.21 1.43 6.41
N ALA A 49 7.49 1.80 5.18
CA ALA A 49 7.89 0.83 4.17
C ALA A 49 9.34 0.38 4.36
N ILE A 50 9.60 -0.93 4.35
CA ILE A 50 10.96 -1.48 4.41
C ILE A 50 11.68 -1.23 3.08
N ARG A 51 11.01 -1.46 1.96
CA ARG A 51 11.53 -1.25 0.60
C ARG A 51 11.18 0.14 0.09
N ARG A 52 11.71 1.17 0.74
CA ARG A 52 11.36 2.58 0.51
C ARG A 52 11.53 3.04 -0.94
N HIS A 53 12.57 2.58 -1.65
CA HIS A 53 12.83 2.98 -3.04
C HIS A 53 11.79 2.48 -4.04
N VAL A 54 10.85 1.62 -3.64
CA VAL A 54 9.76 1.11 -4.46
C VAL A 54 8.41 1.29 -3.77
N ALA A 55 8.28 2.32 -2.94
CA ALA A 55 7.08 2.61 -2.17
C ALA A 55 6.64 4.07 -2.37
N PHE A 56 5.42 4.28 -2.86
CA PHE A 56 4.86 5.61 -3.06
C PHE A 56 4.59 6.35 -1.74
N CYS A 57 4.44 5.62 -0.62
CA CYS A 57 4.24 6.24 0.69
C CYS A 57 5.40 7.15 1.13
N GLU A 58 6.59 7.03 0.54
CA GLU A 58 7.71 7.95 0.81
C GLU A 58 7.38 9.40 0.42
N ALA A 59 6.41 9.62 -0.48
CA ALA A 59 5.92 10.95 -0.82
C ALA A 59 5.36 11.72 0.40
N VAL A 60 4.90 11.05 1.45
CA VAL A 60 4.47 11.69 2.71
C VAL A 60 5.62 12.47 3.35
N TYR A 61 6.85 11.97 3.26
CA TYR A 61 8.05 12.60 3.85
C TYR A 61 8.70 13.61 2.91
N ASP A 62 8.80 13.27 1.61
CA ASP A 62 9.62 14.00 0.64
C ASP A 62 8.77 14.90 -0.29
N GLY A 63 7.44 14.91 -0.13
CA GLY A 63 6.49 15.60 -1.01
C GLY A 63 6.22 14.85 -2.30
N THR A 64 7.20 14.10 -2.83
CA THR A 64 7.04 13.25 -4.01
C THR A 64 7.86 11.96 -3.85
N SER A 65 7.42 10.91 -4.54
CA SER A 65 8.16 9.65 -4.68
C SER A 65 8.02 9.16 -6.11
N ALA A 66 9.05 8.54 -6.67
CA ALA A 66 9.01 8.02 -8.03
C ALA A 66 9.41 6.54 -8.08
N VAL A 67 8.59 5.73 -8.74
CA VAL A 67 8.84 4.30 -8.94
C VAL A 67 8.64 3.97 -10.41
N GLU A 68 9.67 3.41 -11.06
CA GLU A 68 9.66 3.03 -12.47
C GLU A 68 9.15 4.13 -13.42
N GLY A 69 9.53 5.39 -13.14
CA GLY A 69 9.17 6.55 -13.96
C GLY A 69 7.79 7.15 -13.66
N VAL A 70 6.99 6.54 -12.79
CA VAL A 70 5.72 7.09 -12.33
C VAL A 70 5.95 7.89 -11.05
N VAL A 71 5.48 9.14 -11.03
CA VAL A 71 5.59 10.04 -9.88
C VAL A 71 4.33 9.97 -9.04
N CYS A 72 4.50 9.85 -7.74
CA CYS A 72 3.46 10.04 -6.73
C CYS A 72 3.69 11.38 -6.04
N ARG A 73 2.65 12.17 -5.89
CA ARG A 73 2.70 13.49 -5.26
C ARG A 73 1.81 13.56 -4.02
N HIS A 74 2.39 14.01 -2.91
CA HIS A 74 1.64 14.28 -1.69
C HIS A 74 0.81 15.54 -1.87
N ILE A 75 -0.51 15.44 -1.65
CA ILE A 75 -1.48 16.52 -1.73
C ILE A 75 -2.03 16.84 -0.35
N THR A 76 -2.64 18.03 -0.21
CA THR A 76 -3.25 18.48 1.03
C THR A 76 -4.76 18.25 1.06
N GLU A 77 -5.37 18.33 2.26
CA GLU A 77 -6.83 18.19 2.42
C GLU A 77 -7.65 19.35 1.77
N ASN A 78 -6.99 20.44 1.34
CA ASN A 78 -7.69 21.56 0.73
C ASN A 78 -7.94 21.31 -0.76
N ASN A 79 -9.21 21.36 -1.20
CA ASN A 79 -9.59 21.16 -2.61
C ASN A 79 -9.01 19.85 -3.20
N ILE A 80 -9.23 18.73 -2.52
CA ILE A 80 -8.67 17.42 -2.87
C ILE A 80 -8.87 17.09 -4.36
N LEU A 81 -10.12 17.20 -4.86
CA LEU A 81 -10.44 16.84 -6.25
C LEU A 81 -9.65 17.67 -7.27
N ALA A 82 -9.54 18.99 -7.06
CA ALA A 82 -8.78 19.85 -7.97
C ALA A 82 -7.27 19.53 -7.98
N GLN A 83 -6.71 19.10 -6.85
CA GLN A 83 -5.32 18.65 -6.78
C GLN A 83 -5.16 17.28 -7.45
N CYS A 84 -6.12 16.37 -7.27
CA CYS A 84 -6.14 15.08 -7.96
C CYS A 84 -6.20 15.26 -9.47
N GLU A 85 -7.11 16.10 -9.98
CA GLU A 85 -7.25 16.38 -11.42
C GLU A 85 -5.93 16.90 -12.00
N ARG A 86 -5.27 17.84 -11.34
CA ARG A 86 -3.96 18.34 -11.77
C ARG A 86 -2.90 17.24 -11.83
N CYS A 87 -2.81 16.41 -10.79
CA CYS A 87 -1.86 15.29 -10.79
C CYS A 87 -2.12 14.32 -11.95
N TRP A 88 -3.39 13.97 -12.20
CA TRP A 88 -3.74 13.06 -13.29
C TRP A 88 -3.47 13.66 -14.68
N GLU A 89 -3.70 14.97 -14.87
CA GLU A 89 -3.35 15.69 -16.11
C GLU A 89 -1.83 15.69 -16.35
N GLU A 90 -1.03 15.77 -15.29
CA GLU A 90 0.44 15.69 -15.34
C GLU A 90 0.96 14.24 -15.43
N GLY A 91 0.07 13.24 -15.40
CA GLY A 91 0.45 11.81 -15.40
C GLY A 91 0.99 11.33 -14.06
N GLU A 92 0.73 12.06 -12.98
CA GLU A 92 1.15 11.73 -11.62
C GLU A 92 0.02 11.07 -10.82
N ILE A 93 0.39 10.45 -9.70
CA ILE A 93 -0.54 9.80 -8.77
C ILE A 93 -0.63 10.65 -7.50
N PRO A 94 -1.79 11.22 -7.17
CA PRO A 94 -1.99 11.93 -5.91
C PRO A 94 -1.97 10.97 -4.71
N LEU A 95 -1.37 11.41 -3.61
CA LEU A 95 -1.40 10.75 -2.30
C LEU A 95 -1.88 11.75 -1.26
N LEU A 96 -2.93 11.41 -0.52
CA LEU A 96 -3.48 12.18 0.59
C LEU A 96 -3.18 11.47 1.91
N THR A 97 -2.73 12.22 2.91
CA THR A 97 -2.66 11.71 4.28
C THR A 97 -4.04 11.68 4.90
N ASP A 98 -4.64 10.50 4.96
CA ASP A 98 -5.94 10.22 5.55
C ASP A 98 -5.97 8.78 6.08
N THR A 99 -5.44 8.57 7.28
CA THR A 99 -5.29 7.27 7.91
C THR A 99 -6.61 6.52 8.08
N GLU A 100 -7.67 7.25 8.43
CA GLU A 100 -8.98 6.67 8.73
C GLU A 100 -9.89 6.56 7.50
N GLY A 101 -9.55 7.24 6.40
CA GLY A 101 -10.35 7.25 5.18
C GLY A 101 -11.62 8.10 5.30
N LYS A 102 -11.57 9.20 6.07
CA LYS A 102 -12.74 10.10 6.31
C LYS A 102 -13.27 10.76 5.05
N HIS A 103 -12.42 10.92 4.03
CA HIS A 103 -12.83 11.55 2.76
C HIS A 103 -13.42 10.56 1.75
N ILE A 104 -13.40 9.24 2.01
CA ILE A 104 -13.83 8.22 1.04
C ILE A 104 -15.25 8.43 0.55
N HIS A 105 -16.20 8.66 1.47
CA HIS A 105 -17.61 8.84 1.09
C HIS A 105 -17.86 10.14 0.32
N GLU A 106 -17.17 11.22 0.66
CA GLU A 106 -17.26 12.50 -0.06
C GLU A 106 -16.67 12.39 -1.46
N LEU A 107 -15.54 11.70 -1.60
CA LEU A 107 -14.86 11.49 -2.88
C LEU A 107 -15.60 10.52 -3.80
N ALA A 108 -16.48 9.69 -3.25
CA ALA A 108 -17.32 8.73 -3.98
C ALA A 108 -16.56 7.93 -5.06
N PRO A 109 -15.48 7.20 -4.71
CA PRO A 109 -14.68 6.47 -5.68
C PRO A 109 -15.49 5.35 -6.34
N ALA A 110 -15.14 4.98 -7.55
CA ALA A 110 -15.75 3.84 -8.24
C ALA A 110 -15.33 2.49 -7.64
N ALA A 111 -14.14 2.46 -7.05
CA ALA A 111 -13.64 1.30 -6.30
C ALA A 111 -12.72 1.73 -5.16
N VAL A 112 -12.71 0.93 -4.09
CA VAL A 112 -11.73 1.01 -3.00
C VAL A 112 -10.91 -0.28 -2.97
N VAL A 113 -9.60 -0.14 -2.96
CA VAL A 113 -8.65 -1.25 -2.77
C VAL A 113 -7.92 -1.04 -1.45
N ASP A 114 -8.15 -1.90 -0.47
CA ASP A 114 -7.33 -1.88 0.75
C ASP A 114 -6.06 -2.69 0.54
N ALA A 115 -4.94 -1.99 0.46
CA ALA A 115 -3.60 -2.50 0.28
C ALA A 115 -2.66 -2.12 1.44
N ILE A 116 -3.21 -1.80 2.63
CA ILE A 116 -2.44 -1.48 3.84
C ILE A 116 -1.63 -2.69 4.30
N LEU A 117 -2.15 -3.90 4.09
CA LEU A 117 -1.51 -5.18 4.48
C LEU A 117 -1.23 -5.30 5.99
N ALA A 118 -2.10 -4.73 6.81
CA ALA A 118 -2.01 -4.74 8.27
C ALA A 118 -2.25 -6.12 8.91
N LYS A 119 -2.61 -7.15 8.12
CA LYS A 119 -2.99 -8.50 8.56
C LYS A 119 -4.29 -8.55 9.36
N LYS A 120 -4.97 -7.45 9.45
CA LYS A 120 -6.30 -7.27 10.04
C LYS A 120 -7.01 -6.14 9.29
N ASN A 121 -8.33 -6.16 9.26
CA ASN A 121 -9.11 -5.06 8.72
C ASN A 121 -8.99 -3.82 9.63
N LEU A 122 -8.66 -2.68 9.03
CA LEU A 122 -8.56 -1.38 9.69
C LEU A 122 -9.75 -0.47 9.29
N GLY A 123 -10.94 -1.05 9.23
CA GLY A 123 -12.18 -0.32 9.00
C GLY A 123 -12.58 -0.18 7.53
N THR A 124 -12.04 -0.99 6.61
CA THR A 124 -12.55 -1.06 5.24
C THR A 124 -13.81 -1.92 5.22
N ASP A 125 -14.86 -1.39 4.62
CA ASP A 125 -16.13 -2.09 4.44
C ASP A 125 -16.75 -1.86 3.06
N ARG A 126 -17.78 -2.66 2.74
CA ARG A 126 -18.44 -2.68 1.44
C ARG A 126 -19.27 -1.43 1.11
N THR A 127 -19.45 -0.53 2.06
CA THR A 127 -20.21 0.72 1.85
C THR A 127 -19.33 1.84 1.30
N MET A 128 -18.00 1.67 1.34
CA MET A 128 -17.03 2.69 0.91
C MET A 128 -17.04 2.96 -0.60
N ALA A 129 -17.43 1.96 -1.41
CA ALA A 129 -17.52 2.11 -2.86
C ALA A 129 -18.43 1.01 -3.47
N PRO A 130 -18.88 1.17 -4.75
CA PRO A 130 -19.57 0.12 -5.48
C PRO A 130 -18.78 -1.19 -5.64
N LEU A 131 -17.45 -1.11 -5.58
CA LEU A 131 -16.54 -2.25 -5.59
C LEU A 131 -15.47 -2.08 -4.51
N THR A 132 -15.32 -3.09 -3.65
CA THR A 132 -14.31 -3.10 -2.59
C THR A 132 -13.44 -4.35 -2.70
N VAL A 133 -12.13 -4.16 -2.58
CA VAL A 133 -11.14 -5.24 -2.71
C VAL A 133 -10.15 -5.16 -1.55
N GLY A 134 -9.96 -6.24 -0.81
CA GLY A 134 -8.96 -6.35 0.24
C GLY A 134 -7.76 -7.18 -0.22
N LEU A 135 -6.53 -6.74 0.07
CA LEU A 135 -5.31 -7.51 -0.22
C LEU A 135 -4.83 -8.28 1.01
N GLY A 136 -4.74 -9.60 0.89
CA GLY A 136 -4.19 -10.48 1.91
C GLY A 136 -5.13 -10.77 3.08
N PRO A 137 -4.58 -11.29 4.18
CA PRO A 137 -5.36 -11.68 5.35
C PRO A 137 -5.90 -10.48 6.13
N GLY A 138 -7.03 -10.67 6.77
CA GLY A 138 -7.73 -9.66 7.56
C GLY A 138 -9.10 -9.31 7.02
N PHE A 139 -9.43 -9.78 5.82
CA PHE A 139 -10.72 -9.57 5.17
C PHE A 139 -11.44 -10.89 4.90
N THR A 140 -12.77 -10.83 4.90
CA THR A 140 -13.65 -11.90 4.43
C THR A 140 -14.43 -11.38 3.21
N ALA A 141 -14.24 -12.04 2.06
CA ALA A 141 -14.96 -11.70 0.84
C ALA A 141 -16.46 -12.00 1.00
N GLY A 142 -17.29 -11.04 0.60
CA GLY A 142 -18.73 -11.11 0.77
C GLY A 142 -19.25 -10.51 2.09
N GLU A 143 -18.38 -10.33 3.09
CA GLU A 143 -18.68 -9.71 4.39
C GLU A 143 -18.05 -8.31 4.50
N ASP A 144 -16.72 -8.25 4.62
CA ASP A 144 -15.96 -6.99 4.77
C ASP A 144 -15.80 -6.26 3.44
N VAL A 145 -15.46 -7.02 2.39
CA VAL A 145 -15.19 -6.53 1.03
C VAL A 145 -15.85 -7.44 0.01
N ASP A 146 -15.96 -6.96 -1.24
CA ASP A 146 -16.54 -7.79 -2.31
C ASP A 146 -15.59 -8.91 -2.75
N TYR A 147 -14.28 -8.62 -2.80
CA TYR A 147 -13.25 -9.58 -3.18
C TYR A 147 -12.03 -9.46 -2.28
N VAL A 148 -11.36 -10.60 -2.07
CA VAL A 148 -10.04 -10.65 -1.44
C VAL A 148 -9.03 -11.18 -2.45
N ILE A 149 -7.82 -10.60 -2.45
CA ILE A 149 -6.70 -11.10 -3.26
C ILE A 149 -5.69 -11.79 -2.36
N GLU A 150 -5.35 -13.03 -2.69
CA GLU A 150 -4.33 -13.78 -1.96
C GLU A 150 -2.94 -13.16 -2.14
N THR A 151 -2.26 -12.91 -1.03
CA THR A 151 -0.91 -12.31 -1.03
C THR A 151 0.18 -13.25 -0.52
N MET A 152 -0.20 -14.43 -0.03
CA MET A 152 0.79 -15.43 0.39
C MET A 152 1.57 -15.96 -0.81
N ARG A 153 2.90 -15.98 -0.69
CA ARG A 153 3.76 -16.55 -1.72
C ARG A 153 3.45 -18.02 -1.94
N GLY A 154 3.38 -18.43 -3.18
CA GLY A 154 3.09 -19.80 -3.58
C GLY A 154 2.10 -19.88 -4.74
N HIS A 155 1.51 -21.04 -4.92
CA HIS A 155 0.64 -21.35 -6.05
C HIS A 155 -0.61 -20.45 -6.14
N ASN A 156 -1.11 -20.00 -5.00
CA ASN A 156 -2.34 -19.19 -4.93
C ASN A 156 -2.10 -17.67 -4.94
N LEU A 157 -0.85 -17.21 -5.03
CA LEU A 157 -0.54 -15.77 -5.05
C LEU A 157 -1.31 -15.06 -6.18
N GLY A 158 -2.01 -13.98 -5.83
CA GLY A 158 -2.83 -13.21 -6.76
C GLY A 158 -4.20 -13.82 -7.06
N ARG A 159 -4.58 -14.95 -6.44
CA ARG A 159 -5.90 -15.55 -6.63
C ARG A 159 -6.99 -14.62 -6.12
N ILE A 160 -8.05 -14.45 -6.92
CA ILE A 160 -9.26 -13.73 -6.53
C ILE A 160 -10.15 -14.67 -5.71
N ILE A 161 -10.41 -14.29 -4.47
CA ILE A 161 -11.28 -14.98 -3.53
C ILE A 161 -12.61 -14.26 -3.52
N ARG A 162 -13.69 -14.98 -3.80
CA ARG A 162 -15.05 -14.46 -3.89
C ARG A 162 -15.89 -14.76 -2.64
N GLU A 163 -15.44 -15.71 -1.85
CA GLU A 163 -16.08 -16.16 -0.62
C GLU A 163 -14.99 -16.65 0.34
N GLY A 164 -15.02 -16.20 1.60
CA GLY A 164 -14.03 -16.51 2.61
C GLY A 164 -12.81 -15.58 2.58
N SER A 165 -11.69 -16.03 3.14
CA SER A 165 -10.53 -15.19 3.45
C SER A 165 -9.26 -15.72 2.79
N ALA A 166 -8.25 -14.84 2.64
CA ALA A 166 -6.90 -15.22 2.28
C ALA A 166 -6.24 -16.05 3.40
N LEU A 167 -5.17 -16.77 3.05
CA LEU A 167 -4.42 -17.57 4.02
C LEU A 167 -3.88 -16.69 5.15
N PRO A 168 -3.96 -17.16 6.41
CA PRO A 168 -3.50 -16.38 7.55
C PRO A 168 -2.01 -16.10 7.50
N ASN A 169 -1.61 -14.95 8.04
CA ASN A 169 -0.19 -14.60 8.15
C ASN A 169 0.54 -15.57 9.08
N THR A 170 1.64 -16.13 8.61
CA THR A 170 2.46 -17.08 9.40
C THR A 170 3.34 -16.38 10.44
N GLY A 171 3.58 -15.07 10.30
CA GLY A 171 4.54 -14.33 11.12
C GLY A 171 6.01 -14.72 10.88
N VAL A 172 6.27 -15.66 9.99
CA VAL A 172 7.62 -16.16 9.70
C VAL A 172 8.12 -15.51 8.41
N PRO A 173 9.30 -14.85 8.45
CA PRO A 173 9.93 -14.32 7.24
C PRO A 173 10.17 -15.42 6.20
N GLY A 174 9.81 -15.14 4.95
CA GLY A 174 10.05 -16.09 3.86
C GLY A 174 11.56 -16.38 3.69
N VAL A 175 11.91 -17.61 3.32
CA VAL A 175 13.28 -17.99 3.03
C VAL A 175 13.69 -17.43 1.66
N ILE A 176 14.84 -16.76 1.60
CA ILE A 176 15.47 -16.26 0.37
C ILE A 176 16.90 -16.78 0.32
N ALA A 177 17.27 -17.48 -0.74
CA ALA A 177 18.58 -18.11 -0.90
C ALA A 177 19.00 -18.97 0.31
N GLY A 178 18.06 -19.71 0.91
CA GLY A 178 18.31 -20.56 2.08
C GLY A 178 18.33 -19.83 3.42
N ILE A 179 18.23 -18.48 3.45
CA ILE A 179 18.31 -17.66 4.67
C ILE A 179 16.89 -17.16 5.03
N GLY A 180 16.46 -17.37 6.25
CA GLY A 180 15.15 -17.02 6.78
C GLY A 180 15.19 -15.85 7.76
N LYS A 181 15.10 -16.15 9.06
CA LYS A 181 15.06 -15.18 10.15
C LYS A 181 16.32 -14.31 10.23
N GLU A 182 17.45 -14.87 9.90
CA GLU A 182 18.79 -14.26 10.05
C GLU A 182 18.99 -13.03 9.17
N ARG A 183 18.17 -12.88 8.11
CA ARG A 183 18.22 -11.68 7.24
C ARG A 183 17.45 -10.49 7.80
N VAL A 184 16.75 -10.66 8.91
CA VAL A 184 15.99 -9.59 9.57
C VAL A 184 16.80 -9.10 10.77
N ILE A 185 17.32 -7.90 10.65
CA ILE A 185 18.03 -7.23 11.75
C ILE A 185 16.97 -6.50 12.59
N HIS A 186 16.93 -6.83 13.89
CA HIS A 186 16.03 -6.18 14.84
C HIS A 186 16.76 -5.07 15.57
N SER A 187 16.03 -3.98 15.87
CA SER A 187 16.58 -2.92 16.72
C SER A 187 16.87 -3.47 18.12
N PRO A 188 18.08 -3.26 18.66
CA PRO A 188 18.42 -3.68 20.02
C PRO A 188 17.85 -2.76 21.10
N ALA A 189 17.28 -1.59 20.72
CA ALA A 189 16.76 -0.60 21.65
C ALA A 189 15.50 0.09 21.07
N ALA A 190 14.71 0.68 21.96
CA ALA A 190 13.63 1.60 21.58
C ALA A 190 14.20 3.01 21.38
N GLY A 191 13.69 3.75 20.38
CA GLY A 191 14.11 5.12 20.12
C GLY A 191 14.00 5.50 18.64
N VAL A 192 14.53 6.67 18.31
CA VAL A 192 14.60 7.16 16.93
C VAL A 192 15.85 6.58 16.26
N MET A 193 15.64 5.93 15.12
CA MET A 193 16.72 5.36 14.33
C MET A 193 17.34 6.41 13.41
N LYS A 194 18.68 6.46 13.41
CA LYS A 194 19.48 7.24 12.48
C LYS A 194 20.27 6.30 11.59
N ASN A 195 19.97 6.28 10.30
CA ASN A 195 20.68 5.46 9.32
C ASN A 195 22.13 5.96 9.14
N ILE A 196 23.07 5.03 9.01
CA ILE A 196 24.47 5.26 8.63
C ILE A 196 24.70 4.70 7.23
N SER A 197 24.19 3.48 6.98
CA SER A 197 24.18 2.87 5.66
C SER A 197 22.84 3.12 4.95
N HIS A 198 22.87 3.07 3.62
CA HIS A 198 21.72 3.27 2.76
C HIS A 198 21.29 1.95 2.11
N ILE A 199 20.06 1.93 1.57
CA ILE A 199 19.59 0.78 0.79
C ILE A 199 20.53 0.61 -0.42
N ALA A 200 20.90 -0.66 -0.69
CA ALA A 200 21.87 -1.09 -1.71
C ALA A 200 23.36 -0.91 -1.33
N ASP A 201 23.70 -0.36 -0.18
CA ASP A 201 25.09 -0.37 0.29
C ASP A 201 25.57 -1.80 0.57
N ILE A 202 26.81 -2.09 0.19
CA ILE A 202 27.50 -3.32 0.55
C ILE A 202 28.16 -3.11 1.90
N VAL A 203 27.71 -3.86 2.90
CA VAL A 203 28.21 -3.76 4.27
C VAL A 203 29.02 -5.00 4.65
N LYS A 204 29.98 -4.83 5.59
CA LYS A 204 30.75 -5.92 6.16
C LYS A 204 30.04 -6.50 7.39
N LYS A 205 30.37 -7.75 7.71
CA LYS A 205 29.93 -8.35 8.98
C LYS A 205 30.33 -7.46 10.16
N ASP A 206 29.41 -7.27 11.09
CA ASP A 206 29.54 -6.45 12.31
C ASP A 206 29.74 -4.94 12.06
N GLN A 207 29.57 -4.48 10.82
CA GLN A 207 29.56 -3.05 10.52
C GLN A 207 28.33 -2.39 11.15
N VAL A 208 28.51 -1.21 11.74
CA VAL A 208 27.41 -0.39 12.24
C VAL A 208 26.66 0.20 11.04
N ILE A 209 25.37 -0.12 10.89
CA ILE A 209 24.51 0.31 9.77
C ILE A 209 23.51 1.39 10.18
N ALA A 210 23.23 1.49 11.47
CA ALA A 210 22.35 2.52 12.03
C ALA A 210 22.65 2.72 13.52
N MET A 211 22.13 3.79 14.09
CA MET A 211 22.09 4.06 15.52
C MET A 211 20.66 4.20 16.00
N VAL A 212 20.33 3.71 17.19
CA VAL A 212 19.08 4.00 17.90
C VAL A 212 19.45 4.67 19.22
N GLY A 213 19.35 6.00 19.26
CA GLY A 213 20.00 6.80 20.28
C GLY A 213 21.52 6.57 20.26
N GLU A 214 22.10 6.08 21.36
CA GLU A 214 23.52 5.73 21.47
C GLU A 214 23.82 4.24 21.16
N THR A 215 22.79 3.44 20.89
CA THR A 215 22.93 1.99 20.67
C THR A 215 23.17 1.69 19.19
N PRO A 216 24.30 1.04 18.84
CA PRO A 216 24.57 0.68 17.44
C PRO A 216 23.74 -0.51 16.99
N VAL A 217 23.27 -0.45 15.73
CA VAL A 217 22.66 -1.55 15.00
C VAL A 217 23.70 -2.09 14.01
N LYS A 218 23.95 -3.40 14.04
CA LYS A 218 24.99 -4.07 13.23
C LYS A 218 24.39 -5.17 12.39
#